data_4a7f1bfcf465573564952afbc5ef9737
#
_entry.id   4a7f1bfcf465573564952afbc5ef9737
#
_cell.length_a   1.000
_cell.length_b   1.000
_cell.length_c   1.000
_cell.angle_alpha   90.00
_cell.angle_beta   90.00
_cell.angle_gamma   90.00
#
_symmetry.space_group_name_H-M   'P 1'
#
loop_
_entity.id
_entity.type
_entity.pdbx_description
1 polymer ?
#
loop_
_entity_poly.entity_id
_entity_poly.type
_entity_poly.pdbx_seq_one_letter_code
_entity_poly.pdbx_strand_id
1 'polypeptide(L)'
;TILPRRGIAAREDEVLLTLGAQNALWIAATLLLGPGRRAVVENPGYPAWRAIVAATGAEAVPVDVDEGGLPPDRVSGDVVFTTPSHQCPTNATMPVERRTALLDAAERQGFVIVEDDYEFEMSFLKPVAPALKSLDRDGRVIYAGSFSKSVFPGLRLGYLVGPPGFIAEARALRGLMLKHPPGHIQRTMAYFLGLGHYDALVNRMKGAYRRRRQVMAEAIAAEGLEVAGQGGFGGSSFWMRAPEGVDTEALALRLRSEGVLIEPGRAFFAPEPWQDRGP
;
A
#
# COMPACT_ATOMS: atom_id res chain seq x y z
N THR A 1 -16.61 1.59 11.89
CA THR A 1 -16.33 0.14 12.09
C THR A 1 -14.87 -0.21 11.76
N ILE A 2 -14.32 0.25 10.63
CA ILE A 2 -12.92 -0.07 10.21
C ILE A 2 -11.93 0.93 10.78
N LEU A 3 -12.13 2.22 10.58
CA LEU A 3 -11.21 3.27 11.00
C LEU A 3 -10.85 3.21 12.49
N PRO A 4 -11.81 3.00 13.42
CA PRO A 4 -11.47 2.83 14.85
C PRO A 4 -10.53 1.66 15.13
N ARG A 5 -10.53 0.59 14.33
CA ARG A 5 -9.59 -0.54 14.47
C ARG A 5 -8.17 -0.17 14.06
N ARG A 6 -8.03 0.87 13.26
CA ARG A 6 -6.74 1.45 12.88
C ARG A 6 -6.31 2.59 13.81
N GLY A 7 -7.11 2.87 14.87
CA GLY A 7 -6.88 4.00 15.77
C GLY A 7 -7.24 5.35 15.14
N ILE A 8 -7.95 5.35 14.02
CA ILE A 8 -8.31 6.57 13.28
C ILE A 8 -9.70 7.01 13.72
N ALA A 9 -9.78 8.19 14.34
CA ALA A 9 -11.03 8.92 14.55
C ALA A 9 -11.22 9.88 13.36
N ALA A 10 -12.33 9.74 12.65
CA ALA A 10 -12.64 10.60 11.50
C ALA A 10 -14.13 10.92 11.45
N ARG A 11 -14.45 12.15 11.05
CA ARG A 11 -15.80 12.63 10.77
C ARG A 11 -16.17 12.32 9.32
N GLU A 12 -17.44 12.47 8.96
CA GLU A 12 -17.93 12.23 7.60
C GLU A 12 -17.31 13.15 6.55
N ASP A 13 -16.98 14.39 6.91
CA ASP A 13 -16.31 15.36 6.05
C ASP A 13 -14.82 15.08 5.85
N GLU A 14 -14.25 14.18 6.62
CA GLU A 14 -12.86 13.70 6.52
C GLU A 14 -12.73 12.38 5.76
N VAL A 15 -13.83 11.82 5.23
CA VAL A 15 -13.83 10.53 4.54
C VAL A 15 -14.40 10.65 3.14
N LEU A 16 -13.75 10.02 2.16
CA LEU A 16 -14.23 9.91 0.79
C LEU A 16 -14.19 8.47 0.31
N LEU A 17 -15.32 7.91 -0.09
CA LEU A 17 -15.35 6.61 -0.78
C LEU A 17 -14.80 6.73 -2.19
N THR A 18 -14.01 5.75 -2.61
CA THR A 18 -13.33 5.70 -3.91
C THR A 18 -13.58 4.38 -4.63
N LEU A 19 -13.26 4.32 -5.93
CA LEU A 19 -13.34 3.08 -6.72
C LEU A 19 -12.09 2.21 -6.50
N GLY A 20 -11.90 1.74 -5.25
CA GLY A 20 -10.70 1.03 -4.78
C GLY A 20 -9.54 1.96 -4.44
N ALA A 21 -8.45 1.38 -3.87
CA ALA A 21 -7.26 2.14 -3.48
C ALA A 21 -6.58 2.81 -4.68
N GLN A 22 -6.53 2.18 -5.86
CA GLN A 22 -5.92 2.76 -7.05
C GLN A 22 -6.53 4.13 -7.42
N ASN A 23 -7.86 4.27 -7.33
CA ASN A 23 -8.55 5.55 -7.55
C ASN A 23 -8.27 6.54 -6.43
N ALA A 24 -8.14 6.06 -5.18
CA ALA A 24 -7.75 6.88 -4.04
C ALA A 24 -6.34 7.49 -4.24
N LEU A 25 -5.37 6.66 -4.59
CA LEU A 25 -3.98 7.06 -4.85
C LEU A 25 -3.89 8.04 -6.03
N TRP A 26 -4.63 7.79 -7.10
CA TRP A 26 -4.71 8.70 -8.25
C TRP A 26 -5.25 10.07 -7.87
N ILE A 27 -6.35 10.12 -7.12
CA ILE A 27 -6.94 11.38 -6.64
C ILE A 27 -5.94 12.13 -5.74
N ALA A 28 -5.30 11.42 -4.79
CA ALA A 28 -4.33 12.03 -3.90
C ALA A 28 -3.14 12.61 -4.67
N ALA A 29 -2.57 11.85 -5.61
CA ALA A 29 -1.47 12.31 -6.44
C ALA A 29 -1.84 13.51 -7.30
N THR A 30 -3.03 13.49 -7.94
CA THR A 30 -3.49 14.58 -8.81
C THR A 30 -3.67 15.90 -8.04
N LEU A 31 -4.07 15.85 -6.77
CA LEU A 31 -4.25 17.04 -5.94
C LEU A 31 -2.96 17.54 -5.30
N LEU A 32 -2.03 16.65 -4.99
CA LEU A 32 -0.83 16.97 -4.24
C LEU A 32 0.39 17.24 -5.12
N LEU A 33 0.38 16.76 -6.36
CA LEU A 33 1.51 16.75 -7.27
C LEU A 33 1.23 17.55 -8.55
N GLY A 34 2.28 17.86 -9.28
CA GLY A 34 2.26 18.56 -10.57
C GLY A 34 3.69 18.81 -11.04
N PRO A 35 3.87 19.47 -12.20
CA PRO A 35 5.19 19.82 -12.69
C PRO A 35 6.04 20.58 -11.66
N GLY A 36 7.30 20.18 -11.50
CA GLY A 36 8.23 20.76 -10.54
C GLY A 36 8.12 20.23 -9.11
N ARG A 37 7.14 19.36 -8.82
CA ARG A 37 7.02 18.66 -7.54
C ARG A 37 7.78 17.33 -7.55
N ARG A 38 8.18 16.88 -6.35
CA ARG A 38 8.91 15.63 -6.13
C ARG A 38 8.13 14.73 -5.19
N ALA A 39 7.89 13.49 -5.64
CA ALA A 39 7.23 12.46 -4.84
C ALA A 39 8.20 11.35 -4.48
N VAL A 40 8.46 11.15 -3.20
CA VAL A 40 9.22 10.00 -2.69
C VAL A 40 8.34 8.74 -2.81
N VAL A 41 8.91 7.69 -3.39
CA VAL A 41 8.30 6.36 -3.50
C VAL A 41 9.26 5.30 -2.98
N GLU A 42 8.74 4.26 -2.35
CA GLU A 42 9.54 3.13 -1.85
C GLU A 42 10.21 2.38 -3.01
N ASN A 43 11.44 1.89 -2.79
CA ASN A 43 12.21 1.06 -3.73
C ASN A 43 12.83 -0.17 -2.99
N PRO A 44 12.43 -1.42 -3.29
CA PRO A 44 11.29 -1.74 -4.16
C PRO A 44 9.98 -1.22 -3.55
N GLY A 45 9.00 -0.91 -4.41
CA GLY A 45 7.72 -0.35 -4.02
C GLY A 45 6.59 -0.70 -4.98
N TYR A 46 5.36 -0.32 -4.64
CA TYR A 46 4.20 -0.60 -5.49
C TYR A 46 4.37 0.01 -6.89
N PRO A 47 4.37 -0.79 -7.96
CA PRO A 47 4.77 -0.34 -9.30
C PRO A 47 3.93 0.83 -9.83
N ALA A 48 2.62 0.86 -9.50
CA ALA A 48 1.74 1.89 -10.01
C ALA A 48 2.03 3.30 -9.48
N TRP A 49 2.71 3.46 -8.33
CA TRP A 49 3.02 4.80 -7.81
C TRP A 49 3.89 5.61 -8.78
N ARG A 50 4.92 4.99 -9.36
CA ARG A 50 5.78 5.68 -10.33
C ARG A 50 5.01 6.18 -11.54
N ALA A 51 4.13 5.32 -12.08
CA ALA A 51 3.27 5.69 -13.21
C ALA A 51 2.26 6.79 -12.85
N ILE A 52 1.64 6.72 -11.65
CA ILE A 52 0.70 7.73 -11.15
C ILE A 52 1.43 9.07 -10.98
N VAL A 53 2.60 9.09 -10.35
CA VAL A 53 3.42 10.30 -10.16
C VAL A 53 3.81 10.90 -11.50
N ALA A 54 4.34 10.09 -12.41
CA ALA A 54 4.73 10.54 -13.75
C ALA A 54 3.55 11.16 -14.53
N ALA A 55 2.35 10.61 -14.40
CA ALA A 55 1.15 11.11 -15.05
C ALA A 55 0.71 12.50 -14.54
N THR A 56 1.15 12.92 -13.35
CA THR A 56 0.94 14.28 -12.84
C THR A 56 1.97 15.28 -13.34
N GLY A 57 3.02 14.85 -14.03
CA GLY A 57 4.17 15.67 -14.42
C GLY A 57 5.18 15.90 -13.29
N ALA A 58 5.01 15.26 -12.14
CA ALA A 58 5.95 15.30 -11.03
C ALA A 58 7.09 14.30 -11.20
N GLU A 59 8.19 14.53 -10.48
CA GLU A 59 9.33 13.62 -10.40
C GLU A 59 9.10 12.54 -9.34
N ALA A 60 9.24 11.27 -9.70
CA ALA A 60 9.28 10.18 -8.75
C ALA A 60 10.72 9.97 -8.23
N VAL A 61 10.91 10.09 -6.92
CA VAL A 61 12.19 9.92 -6.23
C VAL A 61 12.17 8.57 -5.51
N PRO A 62 12.81 7.53 -6.05
CA PRO A 62 12.88 6.24 -5.39
C PRO A 62 13.80 6.31 -4.17
N VAL A 63 13.35 5.74 -3.04
CA VAL A 63 14.14 5.62 -1.81
C VAL A 63 14.14 4.15 -1.38
N ASP A 64 15.36 3.59 -1.27
CA ASP A 64 15.53 2.19 -0.91
C ASP A 64 15.00 1.91 0.50
N VAL A 65 14.12 0.92 0.59
CA VAL A 65 13.61 0.44 1.87
C VAL A 65 14.57 -0.55 2.51
N ASP A 66 14.51 -0.62 3.83
CA ASP A 66 15.23 -1.61 4.63
C ASP A 66 14.25 -2.57 5.34
N GLU A 67 14.74 -3.33 6.29
CA GLU A 67 13.94 -4.28 7.08
C GLU A 67 12.78 -3.64 7.86
N GLY A 68 12.84 -2.34 8.12
CA GLY A 68 11.77 -1.55 8.75
C GLY A 68 10.91 -0.76 7.76
N GLY A 69 11.07 -0.96 6.46
CA GLY A 69 10.37 -0.19 5.41
C GLY A 69 11.10 1.12 5.07
N LEU A 70 10.37 2.17 4.72
CA LEU A 70 10.95 3.46 4.30
C LEU A 70 11.76 4.14 5.42
N PRO A 71 13.07 4.44 5.23
CA PRO A 71 13.89 5.15 6.20
C PRO A 71 13.58 6.66 6.21
N PRO A 72 13.16 7.25 7.35
CA PRO A 72 12.77 8.66 7.41
C PRO A 72 13.88 9.67 7.13
N ASP A 73 15.12 9.31 7.43
CA ASP A 73 16.31 10.14 7.23
C ASP A 73 16.71 10.31 5.75
N ARG A 74 16.19 9.45 4.88
CA ARG A 74 16.42 9.50 3.42
C ARG A 74 15.29 10.18 2.64
N VAL A 75 14.26 10.62 3.34
CA VAL A 75 13.09 11.25 2.71
C VAL A 75 13.39 12.72 2.40
N SER A 76 13.22 13.12 1.13
CA SER A 76 13.32 14.50 0.66
C SER A 76 12.42 14.70 -0.57
N GLY A 77 11.31 15.40 -0.40
CA GLY A 77 10.32 15.64 -1.46
C GLY A 77 9.11 16.40 -0.92
N ASP A 78 8.10 16.60 -1.77
CA ASP A 78 6.85 17.28 -1.40
C ASP A 78 5.77 16.32 -0.89
N VAL A 79 5.79 15.09 -1.42
CA VAL A 79 4.85 14.03 -1.08
C VAL A 79 5.59 12.72 -0.91
N VAL A 80 5.17 11.90 0.05
CA VAL A 80 5.75 10.58 0.34
C VAL A 80 4.68 9.52 0.22
N PHE A 81 4.86 8.53 -0.65
CA PHE A 81 4.01 7.34 -0.74
C PHE A 81 4.66 6.19 0.01
N THR A 82 3.94 5.59 0.96
CA THR A 82 4.48 4.50 1.79
C THR A 82 3.42 3.48 2.17
N THR A 83 3.84 2.22 2.39
CA THR A 83 3.02 1.09 2.84
C THR A 83 3.48 0.60 4.23
N PRO A 84 3.24 1.36 5.30
CA PRO A 84 3.89 1.10 6.60
C PRO A 84 3.36 -0.12 7.35
N SER A 85 2.19 -0.64 7.01
CA SER A 85 1.63 -1.83 7.68
C SER A 85 2.19 -3.14 7.11
N HIS A 86 2.27 -3.22 5.79
CA HIS A 86 2.89 -4.29 5.02
C HIS A 86 3.55 -3.67 3.81
N GLN A 87 4.85 -3.43 3.87
CA GLN A 87 5.60 -2.85 2.76
C GLN A 87 5.46 -3.72 1.50
N CYS A 88 5.10 -3.10 0.41
CA CYS A 88 4.98 -3.79 -0.88
C CYS A 88 6.28 -3.67 -1.67
N PRO A 89 7.00 -4.78 -1.94
CA PRO A 89 6.58 -6.18 -1.80
C PRO A 89 7.21 -6.94 -0.60
N THR A 90 8.05 -6.30 0.21
CA THR A 90 8.90 -6.99 1.20
C THR A 90 8.14 -7.50 2.43
N ASN A 91 6.91 -7.05 2.65
CA ASN A 91 6.10 -7.29 3.85
C ASN A 91 6.75 -6.75 5.15
N ALA A 92 7.72 -5.86 5.06
CA ALA A 92 8.24 -5.16 6.23
C ALA A 92 7.13 -4.35 6.90
N THR A 93 7.07 -4.38 8.21
CA THR A 93 6.16 -3.52 9.00
C THR A 93 6.97 -2.43 9.65
N MET A 94 6.64 -1.17 9.34
CA MET A 94 7.33 -0.01 9.90
C MET A 94 7.12 0.05 11.41
N PRO A 95 8.20 0.02 12.22
CA PRO A 95 8.12 0.16 13.68
C PRO A 95 7.49 1.50 14.10
N VAL A 96 6.88 1.55 15.30
CA VAL A 96 6.19 2.74 15.80
C VAL A 96 7.14 3.94 15.91
N GLU A 97 8.36 3.70 16.35
CA GLU A 97 9.41 4.72 16.48
C GLU A 97 9.75 5.34 15.12
N ARG A 98 9.81 4.52 14.07
CA ARG A 98 10.04 4.98 12.70
C ARG A 98 8.85 5.74 12.15
N ARG A 99 7.60 5.34 12.47
CA ARG A 99 6.39 6.08 12.13
C ARG A 99 6.40 7.48 12.73
N THR A 100 6.77 7.58 14.01
CA THR A 100 6.92 8.88 14.70
C THR A 100 8.00 9.72 14.03
N ALA A 101 9.18 9.15 13.76
CA ALA A 101 10.27 9.87 13.09
C ALA A 101 9.88 10.38 11.69
N LEU A 102 9.06 9.61 10.94
CA LEU A 102 8.55 10.04 9.63
C LEU A 102 7.55 11.20 9.75
N LEU A 103 6.67 11.18 10.77
CA LEU A 103 5.75 12.29 11.06
C LEU A 103 6.51 13.55 11.48
N ASP A 104 7.50 13.42 12.37
CA ASP A 104 8.37 14.52 12.77
C ASP A 104 9.14 15.12 11.56
N ALA A 105 9.58 14.27 10.64
CA ALA A 105 10.21 14.72 9.40
C ALA A 105 9.20 15.47 8.50
N ALA A 106 7.96 14.99 8.40
CA ALA A 106 6.89 15.64 7.64
C ALA A 106 6.56 17.03 8.18
N GLU A 107 6.51 17.18 9.52
CA GLU A 107 6.32 18.48 10.17
C GLU A 107 7.47 19.43 9.86
N ARG A 108 8.71 19.00 10.10
CA ARG A 108 9.90 19.85 9.89
C ARG A 108 10.14 20.27 8.45
N GLN A 109 9.91 19.36 7.50
CA GLN A 109 10.19 19.59 6.07
C GLN A 109 8.98 20.05 5.26
N GLY A 110 7.77 19.93 5.83
CA GLY A 110 6.52 20.39 5.21
C GLY A 110 5.91 19.46 4.18
N PHE A 111 6.36 18.20 4.06
CA PHE A 111 5.78 17.25 3.10
C PHE A 111 4.49 16.60 3.62
N VAL A 112 3.72 16.03 2.68
CA VAL A 112 2.51 15.24 2.96
C VAL A 112 2.82 13.76 2.77
N ILE A 113 2.27 12.91 3.63
CA ILE A 113 2.40 11.46 3.54
C ILE A 113 1.10 10.88 2.98
N VAL A 114 1.19 10.05 1.95
CA VAL A 114 0.10 9.19 1.46
C VAL A 114 0.37 7.78 1.99
N GLU A 115 -0.37 7.39 3.02
CA GLU A 115 -0.32 6.07 3.62
C GLU A 115 -1.25 5.12 2.85
N ASP A 116 -0.69 4.16 2.12
CA ASP A 116 -1.45 3.09 1.45
C ASP A 116 -1.52 1.85 2.37
N ASP A 117 -2.66 1.67 3.00
CA ASP A 117 -2.92 0.60 3.96
C ASP A 117 -3.82 -0.49 3.34
N TYR A 118 -3.32 -1.10 2.29
CA TYR A 118 -4.07 -1.97 1.38
C TYR A 118 -4.43 -3.35 1.95
N GLU A 119 -3.74 -3.84 3.00
CA GLU A 119 -3.95 -5.19 3.55
C GLU A 119 -3.69 -5.32 5.07
N PHE A 120 -3.95 -4.31 5.87
CA PHE A 120 -3.71 -4.37 7.32
C PHE A 120 -4.40 -5.56 8.01
N GLU A 121 -5.50 -6.05 7.46
CA GLU A 121 -6.22 -7.23 7.94
C GLU A 121 -5.37 -8.50 7.86
N MET A 122 -4.34 -8.52 7.02
CA MET A 122 -3.41 -9.64 6.87
C MET A 122 -2.33 -9.69 7.97
N SER A 123 -2.40 -8.84 8.97
CA SER A 123 -1.63 -8.99 10.22
C SER A 123 -2.29 -10.08 11.08
N PHE A 124 -1.86 -11.33 10.89
CA PHE A 124 -2.42 -12.50 11.57
C PHE A 124 -1.39 -13.23 12.46
N LEU A 125 -0.12 -12.83 12.43
CA LEU A 125 0.93 -13.38 13.28
C LEU A 125 1.16 -12.54 14.53
N LYS A 126 1.00 -11.22 14.44
CA LYS A 126 1.12 -10.25 15.54
C LYS A 126 -0.06 -9.27 15.52
N PRO A 127 -0.31 -8.54 16.61
CA PRO A 127 -1.27 -7.44 16.61
C PRO A 127 -0.93 -6.41 15.55
N VAL A 128 -1.95 -5.82 14.95
CA VAL A 128 -1.80 -4.77 13.92
C VAL A 128 -1.12 -3.55 14.54
N ALA A 129 -0.08 -3.04 13.89
CA ALA A 129 0.55 -1.78 14.28
C ALA A 129 -0.43 -0.60 14.04
N PRO A 130 -0.41 0.49 14.84
CA PRO A 130 -1.26 1.65 14.64
C PRO A 130 -0.98 2.29 13.28
N ALA A 131 -2.00 2.78 12.57
CA ALA A 131 -1.79 3.50 11.32
C ALA A 131 -0.93 4.77 11.53
N LEU A 132 -0.17 5.20 10.53
CA LEU A 132 0.48 6.52 10.55
C LEU A 132 -0.55 7.62 10.79
N LYS A 133 -1.68 7.54 10.08
CA LYS A 133 -2.82 8.46 10.25
C LYS A 133 -3.33 8.55 11.68
N SER A 134 -3.26 7.46 12.45
CA SER A 134 -3.71 7.48 13.86
C SER A 134 -2.74 8.23 14.80
N LEU A 135 -1.49 8.41 14.37
CA LEU A 135 -0.45 9.13 15.09
C LEU A 135 -0.30 10.59 14.61
N ASP A 136 -0.91 10.92 13.48
CA ASP A 136 -0.87 12.22 12.82
C ASP A 136 -1.63 13.28 13.63
N ARG A 137 -0.93 14.30 14.11
CA ARG A 137 -1.50 15.43 14.87
C ARG A 137 -1.69 16.68 14.04
N ASP A 138 -0.95 16.80 12.94
CA ASP A 138 -0.81 18.02 12.14
C ASP A 138 -1.54 17.95 10.81
N GLY A 139 -2.30 16.87 10.56
CA GLY A 139 -3.04 16.67 9.31
C GLY A 139 -2.16 16.43 8.10
N ARG A 140 -0.95 15.88 8.31
CA ARG A 140 0.03 15.59 7.25
C ARG A 140 -0.19 14.27 6.55
N VAL A 141 -1.04 13.38 7.07
CA VAL A 141 -1.27 12.06 6.50
C VAL A 141 -2.61 12.01 5.77
N ILE A 142 -2.55 11.63 4.51
CA ILE A 142 -3.69 11.18 3.70
C ILE A 142 -3.67 9.65 3.70
N TYR A 143 -4.68 9.05 4.31
CA TYR A 143 -4.78 7.60 4.44
C TYR A 143 -5.65 7.03 3.32
N ALA A 144 -5.14 6.02 2.62
CA ALA A 144 -5.86 5.25 1.60
C ALA A 144 -6.12 3.82 2.10
N GLY A 145 -7.38 3.42 2.14
CA GLY A 145 -7.79 2.08 2.51
C GLY A 145 -8.51 1.35 1.38
N SER A 146 -8.52 0.02 1.45
CA SER A 146 -9.09 -0.84 0.42
C SER A 146 -9.89 -1.99 1.01
N PHE A 147 -10.96 -2.41 0.30
CA PHE A 147 -11.70 -3.65 0.59
C PHE A 147 -11.32 -4.80 -0.35
N SER A 148 -10.42 -4.56 -1.31
CA SER A 148 -10.08 -5.53 -2.36
C SER A 148 -9.40 -6.78 -1.83
N LYS A 149 -8.56 -6.65 -0.81
CA LYS A 149 -7.83 -7.78 -0.21
C LYS A 149 -8.63 -8.47 0.89
N SER A 150 -9.49 -7.74 1.60
CA SER A 150 -10.26 -8.27 2.73
C SER A 150 -11.63 -8.82 2.31
N VAL A 151 -12.20 -8.40 1.18
CA VAL A 151 -13.47 -8.92 0.68
C VAL A 151 -13.28 -9.66 -0.64
N PHE A 152 -13.15 -8.95 -1.76
CA PHE A 152 -12.71 -9.50 -3.04
C PHE A 152 -12.31 -8.38 -4.01
N PRO A 153 -11.37 -8.64 -4.95
CA PRO A 153 -10.83 -7.60 -5.84
C PRO A 153 -11.88 -6.92 -6.72
N GLY A 154 -12.90 -7.67 -7.18
CA GLY A 154 -13.97 -7.16 -8.05
C GLY A 154 -14.93 -6.19 -7.38
N LEU A 155 -14.92 -6.06 -6.04
CA LEU A 155 -15.75 -5.10 -5.31
C LEU A 155 -15.44 -3.65 -5.72
N ARG A 156 -14.18 -3.37 -6.02
CA ARG A 156 -13.69 -2.04 -6.42
C ARG A 156 -14.17 -0.92 -5.50
N LEU A 157 -14.08 -1.11 -4.19
CA LEU A 157 -14.40 -0.12 -3.18
C LEU A 157 -13.18 0.13 -2.29
N GLY A 158 -12.90 1.41 -2.07
CA GLY A 158 -11.86 1.90 -1.17
C GLY A 158 -12.27 3.24 -0.58
N TYR A 159 -11.36 3.86 0.13
CA TYR A 159 -11.64 5.16 0.75
C TYR A 159 -10.36 5.96 1.00
N LEU A 160 -10.50 7.29 1.04
CA LEU A 160 -9.52 8.24 1.52
C LEU A 160 -9.97 8.81 2.87
N VAL A 161 -9.01 9.06 3.75
CA VAL A 161 -9.20 9.82 4.98
C VAL A 161 -8.15 10.93 5.05
N GLY A 162 -8.59 12.16 5.28
CA GLY A 162 -7.70 13.30 5.33
C GLY A 162 -8.37 14.55 5.90
N PRO A 163 -7.68 15.69 5.94
CA PRO A 163 -8.24 16.94 6.39
C PRO A 163 -9.50 17.34 5.56
N PRO A 164 -10.50 17.99 6.16
CA PRO A 164 -11.76 18.32 5.47
C PRO A 164 -11.57 19.08 4.16
N GLY A 165 -10.63 20.03 4.11
CA GLY A 165 -10.32 20.78 2.89
C GLY A 165 -9.81 19.89 1.76
N PHE A 166 -8.87 18.97 2.06
CA PHE A 166 -8.39 18.01 1.10
C PHE A 166 -9.50 17.06 0.60
N ILE A 167 -10.35 16.57 1.51
CA ILE A 167 -11.47 15.69 1.15
C ILE A 167 -12.53 16.41 0.32
N ALA A 168 -12.75 17.71 0.52
CA ALA A 168 -13.65 18.51 -0.32
C ALA A 168 -13.13 18.58 -1.77
N GLU A 169 -11.85 18.89 -1.98
CA GLU A 169 -11.21 18.92 -3.30
C GLU A 169 -11.18 17.51 -3.94
N ALA A 170 -10.86 16.49 -3.16
CA ALA A 170 -10.87 15.10 -3.61
C ALA A 170 -12.28 14.66 -4.05
N ARG A 171 -13.32 15.11 -3.37
CA ARG A 171 -14.73 14.87 -3.72
C ARG A 171 -15.11 15.56 -5.02
N ALA A 172 -14.67 16.82 -5.22
CA ALA A 172 -14.87 17.55 -6.46
C ALA A 172 -14.19 16.87 -7.63
N LEU A 173 -12.91 16.53 -7.50
CA LEU A 173 -12.14 15.82 -8.53
C LEU A 173 -12.77 14.46 -8.88
N ARG A 174 -13.10 13.63 -7.87
CA ARG A 174 -13.81 12.37 -8.10
C ARG A 174 -15.12 12.58 -8.84
N GLY A 175 -15.85 13.68 -8.53
CA GLY A 175 -17.10 14.05 -9.19
C GLY A 175 -16.96 14.23 -10.70
N LEU A 176 -15.83 14.76 -11.15
CA LEU A 176 -15.49 14.89 -12.57
C LEU A 176 -15.14 13.56 -13.22
N MET A 177 -14.52 12.65 -12.49
CA MET A 177 -14.05 11.35 -13.01
C MET A 177 -15.19 10.32 -13.15
N LEU A 178 -15.98 10.11 -12.10
CA LEU A 178 -16.96 9.01 -12.01
C LEU A 178 -18.19 9.34 -11.16
N LYS A 179 -18.35 10.59 -10.73
CA LYS A 179 -19.34 11.07 -9.77
C LYS A 179 -19.19 10.41 -8.39
N HIS A 180 -19.53 9.15 -8.26
CA HIS A 180 -19.37 8.34 -7.04
C HIS A 180 -19.27 6.85 -7.38
N PRO A 181 -18.69 6.00 -6.53
CA PRO A 181 -18.78 4.55 -6.69
C PRO A 181 -20.23 4.07 -6.76
N PRO A 182 -20.54 2.95 -7.42
CA PRO A 182 -21.91 2.47 -7.57
C PRO A 182 -22.65 2.36 -6.24
N GLY A 183 -23.83 2.96 -6.13
CA GLY A 183 -24.60 3.07 -4.88
C GLY A 183 -24.98 1.72 -4.28
N HIS A 184 -25.29 0.73 -5.13
CA HIS A 184 -25.60 -0.63 -4.66
C HIS A 184 -24.38 -1.30 -4.00
N ILE A 185 -23.16 -1.09 -4.53
CA ILE A 185 -21.92 -1.61 -3.93
C ILE A 185 -21.69 -0.95 -2.56
N GLN A 186 -21.85 0.38 -2.48
CA GLN A 186 -21.71 1.10 -1.21
C GLN A 186 -22.70 0.58 -0.16
N ARG A 187 -23.98 0.41 -0.54
CA ARG A 187 -25.04 -0.07 0.35
C ARG A 187 -24.81 -1.52 0.78
N THR A 188 -24.43 -2.39 -0.14
CA THR A 188 -24.07 -3.77 0.17
C THR A 188 -22.94 -3.84 1.19
N MET A 189 -21.87 -3.05 0.96
CA MET A 189 -20.74 -3.01 1.89
C MET A 189 -21.13 -2.42 3.25
N ALA A 190 -22.00 -1.41 3.29
CA ALA A 190 -22.49 -0.85 4.54
C ALA A 190 -23.25 -1.91 5.38
N TYR A 191 -24.13 -2.68 4.76
CA TYR A 191 -24.79 -3.80 5.42
C TYR A 191 -23.82 -4.90 5.85
N PHE A 192 -22.85 -5.25 4.99
CA PHE A 192 -21.85 -6.25 5.29
C PHE A 192 -21.01 -5.90 6.51
N LEU A 193 -20.68 -4.62 6.66
CA LEU A 193 -20.01 -4.06 7.84
C LEU A 193 -20.96 -4.00 9.06
N GLY A 194 -22.15 -3.45 8.88
CA GLY A 194 -23.08 -3.18 9.97
C GLY A 194 -23.65 -4.44 10.62
N LEU A 195 -23.80 -5.52 9.84
CA LEU A 195 -24.30 -6.82 10.31
C LEU A 195 -23.19 -7.74 10.84
N GLY A 196 -21.92 -7.29 10.87
CA GLY A 196 -20.80 -8.08 11.40
C GLY A 196 -20.25 -9.15 10.44
N HIS A 197 -20.75 -9.25 9.22
CA HIS A 197 -20.28 -10.23 8.24
C HIS A 197 -18.80 -10.00 7.84
N TYR A 198 -18.39 -8.74 7.77
CA TYR A 198 -17.00 -8.38 7.52
C TYR A 198 -16.05 -8.96 8.57
N ASP A 199 -16.40 -8.84 9.83
CA ASP A 199 -15.60 -9.36 10.95
C ASP A 199 -15.47 -10.87 10.91
N ALA A 200 -16.60 -11.56 10.67
CA ALA A 200 -16.62 -12.99 10.51
C ALA A 200 -15.76 -13.46 9.34
N LEU A 201 -15.79 -12.71 8.20
CA LEU A 201 -14.96 -12.99 7.03
C LEU A 201 -13.48 -12.82 7.34
N VAL A 202 -13.07 -11.66 7.89
CA VAL A 202 -11.67 -11.36 8.23
C VAL A 202 -11.10 -12.38 9.21
N ASN A 203 -11.87 -12.77 10.23
CA ASN A 203 -11.44 -13.80 11.19
C ASN A 203 -11.20 -15.16 10.52
N ARG A 204 -12.09 -15.60 9.62
CA ARG A 204 -11.90 -16.84 8.84
C ARG A 204 -10.68 -16.74 7.93
N MET A 205 -10.49 -15.60 7.26
CA MET A 205 -9.35 -15.34 6.39
C MET A 205 -8.03 -15.42 7.16
N LYS A 206 -7.92 -14.75 8.30
CA LYS A 206 -6.72 -14.81 9.15
C LYS A 206 -6.32 -16.24 9.49
N GLY A 207 -7.29 -17.09 9.85
CA GLY A 207 -7.04 -18.51 10.11
C GLY A 207 -6.56 -19.28 8.87
N ALA A 208 -7.17 -19.03 7.71
CA ALA A 208 -6.81 -19.66 6.45
C ALA A 208 -5.41 -19.22 5.97
N TYR A 209 -5.12 -17.92 6.02
CA TYR A 209 -3.81 -17.38 5.63
C TYR A 209 -2.70 -17.85 6.56
N ARG A 210 -2.94 -17.93 7.87
CA ARG A 210 -1.97 -18.48 8.83
C ARG A 210 -1.55 -19.91 8.43
N ARG A 211 -2.53 -20.79 8.16
CA ARG A 211 -2.25 -22.17 7.73
C ARG A 211 -1.53 -22.24 6.39
N ARG A 212 -1.99 -21.47 5.40
CA ARG A 212 -1.36 -21.44 4.07
C ARG A 212 0.08 -20.91 4.13
N ARG A 213 0.30 -19.86 4.93
CA ARG A 213 1.63 -19.30 5.11
C ARG A 213 2.59 -20.29 5.77
N GLN A 214 2.09 -21.05 6.76
CA GLN A 214 2.90 -22.09 7.40
C GLN A 214 3.31 -23.16 6.39
N VAL A 215 2.36 -23.73 5.65
CA VAL A 215 2.65 -24.76 4.61
C VAL A 215 3.63 -24.22 3.57
N MET A 216 3.45 -22.98 3.11
CA MET A 216 4.36 -22.38 2.14
C MET A 216 5.77 -22.16 2.74
N ALA A 217 5.86 -21.68 3.99
CA ALA A 217 7.14 -21.48 4.65
C ALA A 217 7.90 -22.79 4.86
N GLU A 218 7.20 -23.87 5.23
CA GLU A 218 7.77 -25.21 5.35
C GLU A 218 8.28 -25.73 4.01
N ALA A 219 7.53 -25.55 2.92
CA ALA A 219 7.94 -25.94 1.58
C ALA A 219 9.15 -25.13 1.09
N ILE A 220 9.15 -23.79 1.28
CA ILE A 220 10.27 -22.91 0.96
C ILE A 220 11.56 -23.39 1.67
N ALA A 221 11.46 -23.69 2.96
CA ALA A 221 12.59 -24.17 3.75
C ALA A 221 13.07 -25.56 3.31
N ALA A 222 12.15 -26.47 2.98
CA ALA A 222 12.47 -27.82 2.51
C ALA A 222 13.23 -27.81 1.16
N GLU A 223 12.89 -26.87 0.27
CA GLU A 223 13.55 -26.68 -1.02
C GLU A 223 14.81 -25.78 -0.95
N GLY A 224 15.18 -25.29 0.24
CA GLY A 224 16.36 -24.44 0.42
C GLY A 224 16.25 -23.07 -0.26
N LEU A 225 15.03 -22.58 -0.50
CA LEU A 225 14.79 -21.29 -1.14
C LEU A 225 14.93 -20.14 -0.14
N GLU A 226 15.45 -19.01 -0.60
CA GLU A 226 15.70 -17.84 0.25
C GLU A 226 14.51 -16.86 0.27
N VAL A 227 14.02 -16.53 1.47
CA VAL A 227 13.06 -15.44 1.69
C VAL A 227 13.85 -14.16 1.94
N ALA A 228 13.72 -13.20 1.03
CA ALA A 228 14.34 -11.87 1.14
C ALA A 228 13.48 -10.85 1.89
N GLY A 229 12.18 -11.13 2.03
CA GLY A 229 11.23 -10.26 2.72
C GLY A 229 11.12 -10.53 4.21
N GLN A 230 10.41 -9.66 4.93
CA GLN A 230 10.29 -9.75 6.39
C GLN A 230 9.06 -10.56 6.85
N GLY A 231 7.86 -10.12 6.58
CA GLY A 231 6.62 -10.82 6.89
C GLY A 231 6.38 -11.21 8.35
N GLY A 232 7.02 -10.55 9.31
CA GLY A 232 6.93 -10.85 10.74
C GLY A 232 5.56 -10.62 11.36
N PHE A 233 4.68 -9.85 10.73
CA PHE A 233 3.28 -9.61 11.12
C PHE A 233 2.28 -10.46 10.32
N GLY A 234 2.71 -11.05 9.20
CA GLY A 234 1.87 -11.80 8.29
C GLY A 234 2.13 -11.41 6.84
N GLY A 235 1.12 -10.84 6.19
CA GLY A 235 1.11 -10.50 4.77
C GLY A 235 0.61 -11.63 3.89
N SER A 236 0.13 -11.29 2.71
CA SER A 236 -0.49 -12.22 1.76
C SER A 236 0.51 -12.87 0.80
N SER A 237 1.78 -12.47 0.84
CA SER A 237 2.84 -12.92 -0.09
C SER A 237 4.14 -13.25 0.61
N PHE A 238 5.08 -13.85 -0.12
CA PHE A 238 6.48 -13.98 0.22
C PHE A 238 7.31 -13.23 -0.81
N TRP A 239 8.28 -12.45 -0.34
CA TRP A 239 9.29 -11.85 -1.19
C TRP A 239 10.53 -12.74 -1.19
N MET A 240 10.83 -13.33 -2.35
CA MET A 240 11.85 -14.36 -2.49
C MET A 240 13.07 -13.82 -3.22
N ARG A 241 14.26 -14.34 -2.88
CA ARG A 241 15.46 -14.16 -3.68
C ARG A 241 15.62 -15.37 -4.61
N ALA A 242 15.71 -15.10 -5.91
CA ALA A 242 16.06 -16.15 -6.87
C ALA A 242 17.54 -16.52 -6.73
N PRO A 243 17.93 -17.76 -7.03
CA PRO A 243 19.33 -18.15 -7.15
C PRO A 243 20.08 -17.27 -8.17
N GLU A 244 21.40 -17.13 -7.98
CA GLU A 244 22.23 -16.33 -8.87
C GLU A 244 22.14 -16.82 -10.32
N GLY A 245 22.05 -15.87 -11.26
CA GLY A 245 21.94 -16.16 -12.70
C GLY A 245 20.52 -16.53 -13.18
N VAL A 246 19.52 -16.62 -12.30
CA VAL A 246 18.13 -16.90 -12.69
C VAL A 246 17.43 -15.62 -13.14
N ASP A 247 17.01 -15.59 -14.42
CA ASP A 247 16.09 -14.59 -14.94
C ASP A 247 14.68 -14.86 -14.42
N THR A 248 14.18 -14.01 -13.52
CA THR A 248 12.87 -14.17 -12.88
C THR A 248 11.70 -13.91 -13.83
N GLU A 249 11.88 -13.14 -14.89
CA GLU A 249 10.85 -12.90 -15.92
C GLU A 249 10.69 -14.17 -16.78
N ALA A 250 11.79 -14.72 -17.25
CA ALA A 250 11.79 -15.99 -17.99
C ALA A 250 11.24 -17.14 -17.12
N LEU A 251 11.61 -17.20 -15.85
CA LEU A 251 11.08 -18.18 -14.89
C LEU A 251 9.57 -18.04 -14.72
N ALA A 252 9.05 -16.84 -14.55
CA ALA A 252 7.61 -16.59 -14.39
C ALA A 252 6.82 -17.05 -15.63
N LEU A 253 7.34 -16.78 -16.84
CA LEU A 253 6.70 -17.23 -18.09
C LEU A 253 6.69 -18.77 -18.20
N ARG A 254 7.79 -19.42 -17.86
CA ARG A 254 7.88 -20.88 -17.86
C ARG A 254 6.91 -21.49 -16.85
N LEU A 255 6.94 -21.05 -15.60
CA LEU A 255 6.08 -21.58 -14.53
C LEU A 255 4.59 -21.38 -14.85
N ARG A 256 4.24 -20.28 -15.52
CA ARG A 256 2.86 -20.02 -15.97
C ARG A 256 2.35 -21.11 -16.90
N SER A 257 3.19 -21.67 -17.79
CA SER A 257 2.81 -22.78 -18.66
C SER A 257 2.59 -24.09 -17.90
N GLU A 258 3.16 -24.21 -16.70
CA GLU A 258 2.98 -25.33 -15.78
C GLU A 258 1.87 -25.10 -14.73
N GLY A 259 1.12 -24.00 -14.83
CA GLY A 259 0.02 -23.65 -13.92
C GLY A 259 0.45 -22.97 -12.62
N VAL A 260 1.73 -22.59 -12.48
CA VAL A 260 2.27 -21.87 -11.32
C VAL A 260 2.45 -20.38 -11.67
N LEU A 261 1.82 -19.52 -10.87
CA LEU A 261 1.89 -18.07 -11.07
C LEU A 261 2.80 -17.44 -10.02
N ILE A 262 3.87 -16.81 -10.47
CA ILE A 262 4.74 -15.93 -9.65
C ILE A 262 4.81 -14.55 -10.30
N GLU A 263 5.11 -13.53 -9.52
CA GLU A 263 5.29 -12.15 -9.98
C GLU A 263 6.78 -11.82 -10.01
N PRO A 264 7.34 -11.44 -11.18
CA PRO A 264 8.77 -11.09 -11.27
C PRO A 264 9.09 -9.84 -10.45
N GLY A 265 10.21 -9.88 -9.71
CA GLY A 265 10.60 -8.82 -8.80
C GLY A 265 10.94 -7.49 -9.47
N ARG A 266 11.41 -7.51 -10.72
CA ARG A 266 11.88 -6.32 -11.45
C ARG A 266 10.85 -5.19 -11.52
N ALA A 267 9.56 -5.53 -11.63
CA ALA A 267 8.48 -4.53 -11.71
C ALA A 267 8.40 -3.62 -10.47
N PHE A 268 8.83 -4.11 -9.31
CA PHE A 268 8.79 -3.36 -8.05
C PHE A 268 9.95 -2.39 -7.88
N PHE A 269 11.07 -2.59 -8.57
CA PHE A 269 12.21 -1.70 -8.53
C PHE A 269 12.05 -0.52 -9.49
N ALA A 270 12.60 0.63 -9.10
CA ALA A 270 12.78 1.71 -10.03
C ALA A 270 13.70 1.26 -11.18
N PRO A 271 13.43 1.68 -12.44
CA PRO A 271 14.39 1.43 -13.51
C PRO A 271 15.73 2.05 -13.12
N GLU A 272 16.82 1.32 -13.39
CA GLU A 272 18.16 1.91 -13.28
C GLU A 272 18.21 3.18 -14.12
N PRO A 273 18.94 4.21 -13.66
CA PRO A 273 19.16 5.41 -14.48
C PRO A 273 19.60 4.95 -15.86
N TRP A 274 18.96 5.50 -16.91
CA TRP A 274 19.29 5.22 -18.30
C TRP A 274 20.80 5.42 -18.48
N GLN A 275 21.56 4.32 -18.43
CA GLN A 275 22.92 4.35 -18.97
C GLN A 275 22.73 4.46 -20.48
N ASP A 276 23.13 5.59 -21.02
CA ASP A 276 23.18 5.86 -22.47
C ASP A 276 23.72 4.61 -23.19
N ARG A 277 22.84 3.75 -23.65
CA ARG A 277 23.20 2.74 -24.63
C ARG A 277 23.30 3.52 -25.93
N GLY A 278 24.51 4.01 -26.20
CA GLY A 278 24.86 4.58 -27.49
C GLY A 278 24.37 3.66 -28.64
N PRO A 279 24.19 4.21 -29.83
CA PRO A 279 23.57 3.56 -30.96
C PRO A 279 24.24 2.26 -31.34
#